data_c5d0459d64c16525a8c6f447b13d7f56
#
_entry.id   c5d0459d64c16525a8c6f447b13d7f56
#
_cell.length_a   1.000
_cell.length_b   1.000
_cell.length_c   1.000
_cell.angle_alpha   90.00
_cell.angle_beta   90.00
_cell.angle_gamma   90.00
#
_symmetry.space_group_name_H-M   'P 1'
#
loop_
_entity.id
_entity.type
_entity.pdbx_description
1 polymer ?
#
loop_
_entity_poly.entity_id
_entity_poly.type
_entity_poly.pdbx_seq_one_letter_code
_entity_poly.pdbx_strand_id
1 'polypeptide(L)' 'MKTDWEREATRALKAELALRGVTYASLVGRLEAIGVTETERSIANKMSRGKFPFTFYLQCLRAIGVDQATVRIPDLVKK' A
#
# COMPACT_ATOMS: atom_id res chain seq x y z
N MET A 1 -17.42 4.11 7.02
CA MET A 1 -17.52 3.49 5.70
C MET A 1 -16.40 4.02 4.79
N LYS A 2 -15.82 3.16 4.00
CA LYS A 2 -14.70 3.48 3.13
C LYS A 2 -15.20 4.18 1.86
N THR A 3 -14.56 5.28 1.50
CA THR A 3 -14.92 5.98 0.25
C THR A 3 -14.33 5.24 -0.95
N ASP A 4 -14.81 5.59 -2.15
CA ASP A 4 -14.26 5.02 -3.38
C ASP A 4 -12.78 5.38 -3.56
N TRP A 5 -12.38 6.59 -3.15
CA TRP A 5 -10.97 6.99 -3.20
C TRP A 5 -10.11 6.13 -2.27
N GLU A 6 -10.63 5.81 -1.10
CA GLU A 6 -9.92 4.96 -0.15
C GLU A 6 -9.79 3.53 -0.67
N ARG A 7 -10.84 3.01 -1.33
CA ARG A 7 -10.77 1.70 -1.97
C ARG A 7 -9.72 1.68 -3.07
N GLU A 8 -9.62 2.76 -3.84
CA GLU A 8 -8.63 2.85 -4.90
C GLU A 8 -7.21 2.90 -4.34
N ALA A 9 -7.00 3.63 -3.24
CA ALA A 9 -5.69 3.67 -2.60
C ALA A 9 -5.25 2.27 -2.16
N THR A 10 -6.15 1.54 -1.50
CA THR A 10 -5.89 0.17 -1.09
C THR A 10 -5.60 -0.72 -2.29
N ARG A 11 -6.42 -0.60 -3.33
CA ARG A 11 -6.29 -1.43 -4.53
C ARG A 11 -4.94 -1.20 -5.21
N ALA A 12 -4.51 0.05 -5.30
CA ALA A 12 -3.25 0.39 -5.96
C ALA A 12 -2.07 -0.28 -5.25
N LEU A 13 -2.03 -0.20 -3.92
CA LEU A 13 -0.94 -0.82 -3.17
C LEU A 13 -1.03 -2.34 -3.17
N LYS A 14 -2.24 -2.89 -3.00
CA LYS A 14 -2.43 -4.33 -3.04
C LYS A 14 -2.01 -4.92 -4.37
N ALA A 15 -2.27 -4.23 -5.47
CA ALA A 15 -1.88 -4.71 -6.79
C ALA A 15 -0.36 -4.87 -6.90
N GLU A 16 0.40 -3.92 -6.35
CA GLU A 16 1.86 -4.01 -6.36
C GLU A 16 2.36 -5.16 -5.50
N LEU A 17 1.76 -5.33 -4.32
CA LEU A 17 2.14 -6.44 -3.44
C LEU A 17 1.81 -7.79 -4.10
N ALA A 18 0.62 -7.91 -4.68
CA ALA A 18 0.20 -9.15 -5.34
C ALA A 18 1.08 -9.48 -6.53
N LEU A 19 1.43 -8.47 -7.34
CA LEU A 19 2.27 -8.66 -8.50
C LEU A 19 3.64 -9.26 -8.14
N ARG A 20 4.12 -8.94 -6.95
CA ARG A 20 5.43 -9.40 -6.48
C ARG A 20 5.33 -10.55 -5.48
N GLY A 21 4.12 -11.06 -5.23
CA GLY A 21 3.92 -12.16 -4.30
C GLY A 21 4.26 -11.84 -2.86
N VAL A 22 4.06 -10.59 -2.45
CA VAL A 22 4.41 -10.15 -1.09
C VAL A 22 3.15 -10.14 -0.23
N THR A 23 3.19 -10.90 0.87
CA THR A 23 2.12 -10.90 1.86
C THR A 23 2.37 -9.79 2.89
N TYR A 24 1.37 -9.48 3.71
CA TYR A 24 1.58 -8.49 4.79
C TYR A 24 2.64 -8.98 5.76
N ALA A 25 2.66 -10.28 6.05
CA ALA A 25 3.66 -10.85 6.95
C ALA A 25 5.08 -10.65 6.39
N SER A 26 5.29 -10.92 5.10
CA SER A 26 6.61 -10.75 4.50
C SER A 26 6.96 -9.27 4.32
N LEU A 27 5.97 -8.42 4.16
CA LEU A 27 6.19 -6.98 4.04
C LEU A 27 6.78 -6.40 5.32
N VAL A 28 6.41 -6.92 6.49
CA VAL A 28 6.97 -6.48 7.77
C VAL A 28 8.50 -6.56 7.73
N GLY A 29 9.03 -7.70 7.35
CA GLY A 29 10.49 -7.90 7.28
C GLY A 29 11.15 -7.03 6.22
N ARG A 30 10.49 -6.86 5.08
CA ARG A 30 11.02 -6.02 4.01
C ARG A 30 11.08 -4.55 4.40
N LEU A 31 10.06 -4.06 5.11
CA LEU A 31 10.05 -2.70 5.64
C LEU A 31 11.14 -2.52 6.69
N GLU A 32 11.30 -3.50 7.57
CA GLU A 32 12.32 -3.46 8.60
C GLU A 32 13.72 -3.34 7.98
N ALA A 33 13.95 -4.00 6.86
CA ALA A 33 15.23 -3.95 6.16
C ALA A 33 15.58 -2.55 5.67
N ILE A 34 14.60 -1.68 5.50
CA ILE A 34 14.83 -0.28 5.12
C ILE A 34 14.59 0.68 6.28
N GLY A 35 14.54 0.17 7.51
CA GLY A 35 14.44 1.00 8.71
C GLY A 35 13.02 1.44 9.07
N VAL A 36 12.00 0.78 8.52
CA VAL A 36 10.61 1.13 8.78
C VAL A 36 9.97 0.04 9.65
N THR A 37 9.51 0.42 10.82
CA THR A 37 8.89 -0.52 11.76
C THR A 37 7.37 -0.53 11.56
N GLU A 38 6.85 -1.70 11.19
CA GLU A 38 5.42 -1.95 11.08
C GLU A 38 5.14 -3.35 11.60
N THR A 39 3.90 -3.59 11.99
CA THR A 39 3.45 -4.94 12.32
C THR A 39 2.48 -5.39 11.24
N GLU A 40 2.25 -6.69 11.14
CA GLU A 40 1.26 -7.22 10.20
C GLU A 40 -0.11 -6.60 10.47
N ARG A 41 -0.46 -6.42 11.75
CA ARG A 41 -1.72 -5.82 12.15
C ARG A 41 -1.83 -4.35 11.73
N SER A 42 -0.75 -3.58 11.90
CA SER A 42 -0.77 -2.15 11.52
C SER A 42 -0.90 -2.01 10.01
N ILE A 43 -0.23 -2.87 9.25
CA ILE A 43 -0.36 -2.89 7.79
C ILE A 43 -1.80 -3.22 7.40
N ALA A 44 -2.37 -4.27 7.98
CA ALA A 44 -3.74 -4.68 7.69
C ALA A 44 -4.73 -3.57 8.02
N ASN A 45 -4.52 -2.86 9.13
CA ASN A 45 -5.39 -1.74 9.51
C ASN A 45 -5.31 -0.60 8.50
N LYS A 46 -4.11 -0.23 8.05
CA LYS A 46 -3.92 0.81 7.06
C LYS A 46 -4.60 0.44 5.74
N MET A 47 -4.44 -0.80 5.32
CA MET A 47 -5.03 -1.29 4.08
C MET A 47 -6.55 -1.37 4.18
N SER A 48 -7.05 -1.78 5.33
CA SER A 48 -8.50 -1.86 5.58
C SER A 48 -9.17 -0.49 5.47
N ARG A 49 -8.51 0.55 5.95
CA ARG A 49 -9.06 1.91 5.93
C ARG A 49 -8.87 2.60 4.59
N GLY A 50 -7.80 2.27 3.88
CA GLY A 50 -7.43 3.00 2.67
C GLY A 50 -6.98 4.42 2.96
N LYS A 51 -6.73 4.73 4.23
CA LYS A 51 -6.25 6.05 4.68
C LYS A 51 -4.87 5.87 5.27
N PHE A 52 -3.86 5.91 4.43
CA PHE A 52 -2.48 5.85 4.88
C PHE A 52 -1.70 6.98 4.22
N PRO A 53 -0.64 7.46 4.90
CA PRO A 53 0.16 8.54 4.32
C PRO A 53 0.82 8.10 3.02
N PHE A 54 1.02 9.04 2.13
CA PHE A 54 1.75 8.77 0.90
C PHE A 54 3.16 8.24 1.21
N THR A 55 3.75 8.67 2.34
CA THR A 55 5.05 8.16 2.78
C THR A 55 5.02 6.64 2.98
N PHE A 56 3.95 6.12 3.54
CA PHE A 56 3.81 4.67 3.73
C PHE A 56 3.79 3.94 2.38
N TYR A 57 3.07 4.51 1.41
CA TYR A 57 3.01 3.96 0.06
C TYR A 57 4.42 3.89 -0.54
N LEU A 58 5.18 4.98 -0.46
CA LEU A 58 6.55 5.03 -0.98
C LEU A 58 7.45 4.01 -0.29
N GLN A 59 7.34 3.90 1.03
CA GLN A 59 8.13 2.96 1.82
C GLN A 59 7.84 1.52 1.40
N CYS A 60 6.57 1.19 1.21
CA CYS A 60 6.19 -0.15 0.78
C CYS A 60 6.76 -0.47 -0.60
N LEU A 61 6.65 0.47 -1.54
CA LEU A 61 7.20 0.25 -2.88
C LEU A 61 8.71 0.03 -2.83
N ARG A 62 9.42 0.84 -2.07
CA ARG A 62 10.86 0.66 -1.94
C ARG A 62 11.19 -0.69 -1.33
N ALA A 63 10.44 -1.09 -0.30
CA ALA A 63 10.67 -2.35 0.41
C ALA A 63 10.50 -3.57 -0.50
N ILE A 64 9.64 -3.49 -1.50
CA ILE A 64 9.40 -4.60 -2.43
C ILE A 64 10.18 -4.46 -3.73
N GLY A 65 11.10 -3.50 -3.80
CA GLY A 65 12.00 -3.37 -4.94
C GLY A 65 11.46 -2.58 -6.12
N VAL A 66 10.44 -1.77 -5.90
CA VAL A 66 9.85 -0.93 -6.95
C VAL A 66 10.47 0.46 -6.85
N ASP A 67 11.15 0.89 -7.89
CA ASP A 67 11.76 2.23 -7.92
C ASP A 67 10.93 3.21 -8.76
N GLN A 68 10.03 2.71 -9.58
CA GLN A 68 9.09 3.53 -10.34
C GLN A 68 7.73 2.84 -10.37
N ALA A 69 6.69 3.58 -10.11
CA ALA A 69 5.34 3.05 -10.15
C ALA A 69 4.42 4.05 -10.83
N THR A 70 3.50 3.53 -11.66
CA THR A 70 2.47 4.32 -12.29
C THR A 70 1.16 4.05 -11.57
N VAL A 71 0.54 5.10 -11.06
CA VAL A 71 -0.75 4.99 -10.41
C VAL A 71 -1.81 5.51 -11.37
N ARG A 72 -2.76 4.65 -11.71
CA ARG A 72 -3.89 5.06 -12.52
C ARG A 72 -4.88 5.83 -11.64
N ILE A 73 -5.22 7.04 -12.06
CA ILE A 73 -6.17 7.85 -11.31
C ILE A 73 -7.56 7.62 -11.90
N PRO A 74 -8.46 6.98 -11.16
CA PRO A 74 -9.79 6.72 -11.67
C PRO A 74 -10.64 7.99 -11.69
N ASP A 75 -11.62 8.04 -12.58
CA ASP A 75 -12.58 9.12 -12.58
C ASP A 75 -13.73 8.72 -11.64
N LEU A 76 -13.65 9.17 -10.42
CA LEU A 76 -14.67 8.92 -9.40
C LEU A 76 -15.56 10.12 -9.15
N VAL A 77 -15.40 11.16 -9.95
CA VAL A 77 -16.21 12.37 -9.81
C VAL A 77 -17.57 12.14 -10.46
N LYS A 78 -18.61 12.25 -9.66
CA LYS A 78 -19.99 12.11 -10.15
C LYS A 78 -20.57 13.47 -10.46
N LYS A 79 -21.22 13.56 -11.60
CA LYS A 79 -21.87 14.78 -12.02
C LYS A 79 -23.38 14.71 -11.80
#